data_ddd5a9ee6041d88154bc2eec6497998f
#
_entry.id   ddd5a9ee6041d88154bc2eec6497998f
#
_cell.length_a   1.000
_cell.length_b   1.000
_cell.length_c   1.000
_cell.angle_alpha   90.00
_cell.angle_beta   90.00
_cell.angle_gamma   90.00
#
_symmetry.space_group_name_H-M   'P 1'
#
loop_
_entity.id
_entity.type
_entity.pdbx_description
1 polymer ?
#
loop_
_entity_poly.entity_id
_entity_poly.type
_entity_poly.pdbx_seq_one_letter_code
_entity_poly.pdbx_strand_id
1 'polypeptide(L)'
;MKIVEIFLKYVSFDKQAADETGITPRTEEQWALARYLQNELTELGLEDIVLDDNGYLYATLPANTDAAIPTIGFIAHMDTSPDCSGENVQPRIVRNYDGQDIVLDEAAGIVTTTKKFPELLDHVGEDIIVTNGHTLLGADNKAGIAEIVQAMAYLKEHPEIKHGRIRVAFYPGGEIGLGAHKFDVERFGCEWAY
;
A
#
# COMPACT_ATOMS: atom_id res chain seq x y z
N MET A 1 -9.79 0.55 -12.91
CA MET A 1 -8.59 -0.33 -12.92
C MET A 1 -8.83 -1.48 -11.95
N LYS A 2 -8.35 -2.69 -12.21
CA LYS A 2 -8.54 -3.79 -11.25
C LYS A 2 -7.49 -3.65 -10.14
N ILE A 3 -7.86 -4.00 -8.90
CA ILE A 3 -6.98 -3.86 -7.71
C ILE A 3 -5.60 -4.49 -7.91
N VAL A 4 -5.51 -5.63 -8.61
CA VAL A 4 -4.24 -6.30 -8.93
C VAL A 4 -3.34 -5.42 -9.79
N GLU A 5 -3.88 -4.72 -10.79
CA GLU A 5 -3.12 -3.82 -11.68
C GLU A 5 -2.58 -2.61 -10.89
N ILE A 6 -3.39 -2.07 -9.97
CA ILE A 6 -3.01 -0.98 -9.07
C ILE A 6 -1.86 -1.46 -8.17
N PHE A 7 -2.03 -2.60 -7.51
CA PHE A 7 -1.00 -3.19 -6.65
C PHE A 7 0.32 -3.43 -7.40
N LEU A 8 0.27 -4.07 -8.58
CA LEU A 8 1.46 -4.31 -9.41
C LEU A 8 2.16 -3.01 -9.80
N LYS A 9 1.40 -1.93 -10.03
CA LYS A 9 1.96 -0.60 -10.26
C LYS A 9 2.67 -0.07 -9.02
N TYR A 10 2.07 -0.19 -7.83
CA TYR A 10 2.66 0.34 -6.60
C TYR A 10 3.94 -0.40 -6.21
N VAL A 11 3.99 -1.73 -6.35
CA VAL A 11 5.21 -2.49 -6.03
C VAL A 11 6.35 -2.22 -7.01
N SER A 12 6.08 -1.66 -8.19
CA SER A 12 7.12 -1.27 -9.15
C SER A 12 7.92 -0.03 -8.74
N PHE A 13 7.46 0.71 -7.74
CA PHE A 13 8.23 1.83 -7.18
C PHE A 13 9.23 1.29 -6.14
N ASP A 14 10.51 1.65 -6.24
CA ASP A 14 11.52 1.33 -5.22
C ASP A 14 11.30 2.13 -3.93
N LYS A 15 11.30 1.47 -2.76
CA LYS A 15 10.81 2.08 -1.51
C LYS A 15 11.51 1.63 -0.24
N GLN A 16 12.71 1.08 -0.32
CA GLN A 16 13.40 0.62 0.88
C GLN A 16 13.51 1.75 1.92
N ALA A 17 13.09 1.47 3.16
CA ALA A 17 13.32 2.36 4.27
C ALA A 17 14.82 2.51 4.53
N ALA A 18 15.26 3.71 4.88
CA ALA A 18 16.67 3.93 5.20
C ALA A 18 16.84 4.20 6.70
N ASP A 19 17.59 3.36 7.38
CA ASP A 19 17.65 3.21 8.83
C ASP A 19 18.53 4.24 9.59
N GLU A 20 19.53 4.87 8.95
CA GLU A 20 20.63 5.45 9.70
C GLU A 20 20.54 6.92 10.15
N THR A 21 19.55 7.72 9.75
CA THR A 21 19.52 9.17 10.05
C THR A 21 18.24 9.71 10.65
N GLY A 22 17.18 8.90 10.80
CA GLY A 22 15.88 9.39 11.32
C GLY A 22 15.16 10.40 10.42
N ILE A 23 15.59 10.56 9.18
CA ILE A 23 14.95 11.44 8.19
C ILE A 23 14.21 10.56 7.18
N THR A 24 12.90 10.73 7.02
CA THR A 24 12.06 10.07 6.02
C THR A 24 11.20 11.13 5.32
N PRO A 25 10.90 10.99 4.03
CA PRO A 25 11.57 10.16 3.03
C PRO A 25 12.94 10.74 2.67
N ARG A 26 13.91 9.86 2.36
CA ARG A 26 15.31 10.27 2.11
C ARG A 26 15.67 10.42 0.64
N THR A 27 15.03 9.65 -0.21
CA THR A 27 15.39 9.55 -1.63
C THR A 27 14.26 10.03 -2.51
N GLU A 28 14.59 10.49 -3.73
CA GLU A 28 13.60 10.87 -4.72
C GLU A 28 12.65 9.71 -5.07
N GLU A 29 13.13 8.47 -4.96
CA GLU A 29 12.33 7.27 -5.20
C GLU A 29 11.24 7.09 -4.14
N GLN A 30 11.51 7.43 -2.88
CA GLN A 30 10.50 7.41 -1.81
C GLN A 30 9.41 8.47 -2.05
N TRP A 31 9.78 9.62 -2.60
CA TRP A 31 8.83 10.64 -3.01
C TRP A 31 8.01 10.25 -4.24
N ALA A 32 8.55 9.40 -5.11
CA ALA A 32 7.90 9.06 -6.38
C ALA A 32 6.54 8.37 -6.17
N LEU A 33 6.41 7.42 -5.21
CA LEU A 33 5.12 6.81 -4.88
C LEU A 33 4.16 7.83 -4.25
N ALA A 34 4.63 8.65 -3.32
CA ALA A 34 3.80 9.65 -2.67
C ALA A 34 3.22 10.65 -3.69
N ARG A 35 4.04 11.14 -4.63
CA ARG A 35 3.59 12.02 -5.71
C ARG A 35 2.64 11.32 -6.69
N TYR A 36 2.91 10.04 -7.00
CA TYR A 36 2.02 9.24 -7.84
C TYR A 36 0.65 9.10 -7.18
N LEU A 37 0.60 8.72 -5.90
CA LEU A 37 -0.63 8.62 -5.13
C LEU A 37 -1.35 9.97 -5.00
N GLN A 38 -0.62 11.06 -4.79
CA GLN A 38 -1.21 12.41 -4.76
C GLN A 38 -1.96 12.73 -6.06
N ASN A 39 -1.36 12.43 -7.20
CA ASN A 39 -1.98 12.63 -8.51
C ASN A 39 -3.19 11.71 -8.69
N GLU A 40 -3.08 10.43 -8.32
CA GLU A 40 -4.17 9.46 -8.45
C GLU A 40 -5.38 9.83 -7.58
N LEU A 41 -5.16 10.24 -6.33
CA LEU A 41 -6.23 10.72 -5.45
C LEU A 41 -6.87 12.02 -5.99
N THR A 42 -6.07 12.88 -6.65
CA THR A 42 -6.58 14.09 -7.33
C THR A 42 -7.47 13.71 -8.51
N GLU A 43 -7.04 12.77 -9.34
CA GLU A 43 -7.81 12.27 -10.48
C GLU A 43 -9.11 11.57 -10.05
N LEU A 44 -9.07 10.87 -8.92
CA LEU A 44 -10.26 10.29 -8.29
C LEU A 44 -11.22 11.35 -7.73
N GLY A 45 -10.78 12.62 -7.64
CA GLY A 45 -11.58 13.72 -7.12
C GLY A 45 -11.79 13.66 -5.61
N LEU A 46 -10.80 13.22 -4.85
CA LEU A 46 -10.72 13.43 -3.41
C LEU A 46 -10.41 14.90 -3.12
N GLU A 47 -10.67 15.33 -1.91
CA GLU A 47 -10.49 16.71 -1.44
C GLU A 47 -9.40 16.79 -0.37
N ASP A 48 -8.97 18.01 0.00
CA ASP A 48 -7.97 18.27 1.04
C ASP A 48 -6.68 17.44 0.85
N ILE A 49 -6.24 17.29 -0.40
CA ILE A 49 -5.06 16.48 -0.71
C ILE A 49 -3.81 17.28 -0.37
N VAL A 50 -3.05 16.80 0.59
CA VAL A 50 -1.81 17.43 1.05
C VAL A 50 -0.71 16.39 1.15
N LEU A 51 0.36 16.58 0.37
CA LEU A 51 1.64 15.90 0.57
C LEU A 51 2.57 16.87 1.30
N ASP A 52 2.90 16.58 2.55
CA ASP A 52 3.71 17.47 3.37
C ASP A 52 5.22 17.28 3.14
N ASP A 53 6.04 18.18 3.72
CA ASP A 53 7.49 18.17 3.58
C ASP A 53 8.17 16.95 4.26
N ASN A 54 7.43 16.15 5.00
CA ASN A 54 7.89 14.93 5.62
C ASN A 54 7.42 13.67 4.88
N GLY A 55 6.73 13.83 3.73
CA GLY A 55 6.26 12.73 2.90
C GLY A 55 4.95 12.09 3.35
N TYR A 56 4.22 12.70 4.27
CA TYR A 56 2.88 12.24 4.64
C TYR A 56 1.86 12.80 3.65
N LEU A 57 1.11 11.91 3.04
CA LEU A 57 0.05 12.23 2.10
C LEU A 57 -1.31 12.05 2.78
N TYR A 58 -2.07 13.11 2.85
CA TYR A 58 -3.43 13.13 3.41
C TYR A 58 -4.44 13.43 2.32
N ALA A 59 -5.64 12.85 2.42
CA ALA A 59 -6.76 13.19 1.54
C ALA A 59 -8.11 12.92 2.23
N THR A 60 -9.17 13.45 1.64
CA THR A 60 -10.55 13.32 2.12
C THR A 60 -11.45 12.80 1.01
N LEU A 61 -12.22 11.76 1.29
CA LEU A 61 -13.46 11.50 0.58
C LEU A 61 -14.60 12.17 1.36
N PRO A 62 -15.26 13.21 0.80
CA PRO A 62 -16.33 13.91 1.50
C PRO A 62 -17.53 13.00 1.73
N ALA A 63 -18.30 13.26 2.78
CA ALA A 63 -19.56 12.57 3.02
C ALA A 63 -20.52 12.76 1.84
N ASN A 64 -21.31 11.75 1.53
CA ASN A 64 -22.37 11.81 0.50
C ASN A 64 -23.78 11.75 1.11
N THR A 65 -23.91 12.09 2.39
CA THR A 65 -25.16 12.12 3.14
C THR A 65 -25.12 13.24 4.20
N ASP A 66 -26.28 13.78 4.55
CA ASP A 66 -26.44 14.74 5.65
C ASP A 66 -26.58 14.07 7.02
N ALA A 67 -26.55 12.73 7.08
CA ALA A 67 -26.61 12.01 8.34
C ALA A 67 -25.34 12.28 9.19
N ALA A 68 -25.52 12.43 10.51
CA ALA A 68 -24.41 12.57 11.42
C ALA A 68 -23.66 11.23 11.58
N ILE A 69 -22.71 11.00 10.69
CA ILE A 69 -21.85 9.80 10.68
C ILE A 69 -20.44 10.22 11.12
N PRO A 70 -19.83 9.50 12.06
CA PRO A 70 -18.45 9.78 12.50
C PRO A 70 -17.46 9.76 11.32
N THR A 71 -16.44 10.62 11.40
CA THR A 71 -15.33 10.57 10.45
C THR A 71 -14.41 9.41 10.80
N ILE A 72 -14.19 8.52 9.84
CA ILE A 72 -13.24 7.40 9.98
C ILE A 72 -12.02 7.63 9.10
N GLY A 73 -10.91 7.00 9.48
CA GLY A 73 -9.66 7.09 8.76
C GLY A 73 -9.10 5.73 8.37
N PHE A 74 -8.39 5.69 7.23
CA PHE A 74 -7.57 4.55 6.80
C PHE A 74 -6.15 5.02 6.56
N ILE A 75 -5.18 4.24 7.07
CA ILE A 75 -3.76 4.57 6.98
C ILE A 75 -2.96 3.37 6.50
N ALA A 76 -1.96 3.61 5.66
CA ALA A 76 -1.02 2.59 5.22
C ALA A 76 0.37 3.20 5.01
N HIS A 77 1.43 2.42 5.29
CA HIS A 77 2.78 2.90 5.02
C HIS A 77 3.22 2.60 3.58
N MET A 78 4.10 3.46 3.07
CA MET A 78 4.59 3.39 1.69
C MET A 78 5.94 2.69 1.56
N ASP A 79 6.72 2.64 2.62
CA ASP A 79 8.05 2.04 2.65
C ASP A 79 7.99 0.52 2.78
N THR A 80 9.11 -0.13 2.50
CA THR A 80 9.33 -1.56 2.71
C THR A 80 10.49 -1.78 3.65
N SER A 81 10.55 -2.94 4.30
CA SER A 81 11.59 -3.31 5.23
C SER A 81 13.00 -3.14 4.63
N PRO A 82 13.97 -2.62 5.40
CA PRO A 82 15.36 -2.54 4.98
C PRO A 82 16.08 -3.91 4.96
N ASP A 83 15.46 -4.97 5.49
CA ASP A 83 16.09 -6.28 5.64
C ASP A 83 16.40 -6.98 4.31
N CYS A 84 15.72 -6.59 3.23
CA CYS A 84 15.95 -7.12 1.90
C CYS A 84 15.71 -6.03 0.85
N SER A 85 16.38 -6.17 -0.30
CA SER A 85 16.25 -5.20 -1.40
C SER A 85 14.80 -5.02 -1.84
N GLY A 86 14.42 -3.77 -2.07
CA GLY A 86 13.19 -3.35 -2.75
C GLY A 86 13.44 -2.83 -4.17
N GLU A 87 14.68 -2.95 -4.67
CA GLU A 87 15.06 -2.45 -5.98
C GLU A 87 14.64 -3.41 -7.10
N ASN A 88 14.06 -2.85 -8.17
CA ASN A 88 13.71 -3.59 -9.37
C ASN A 88 12.82 -4.82 -9.08
N VAL A 89 11.78 -4.63 -8.29
CA VAL A 89 10.81 -5.68 -7.98
C VAL A 89 10.20 -6.23 -9.27
N GLN A 90 10.29 -7.55 -9.46
CA GLN A 90 9.76 -8.25 -10.63
C GLN A 90 8.59 -9.16 -10.21
N PRO A 91 7.38 -8.62 -10.08
CA PRO A 91 6.23 -9.39 -9.66
C PRO A 91 5.73 -10.28 -10.80
N ARG A 92 5.29 -11.49 -10.46
CA ARG A 92 4.55 -12.37 -11.37
C ARG A 92 3.36 -12.98 -10.67
N ILE A 93 2.37 -13.40 -11.42
CA ILE A 93 1.17 -14.04 -10.91
C ILE A 93 1.26 -15.54 -11.19
N VAL A 94 1.22 -16.34 -10.14
CA VAL A 94 0.99 -17.79 -10.19
C VAL A 94 -0.52 -17.98 -10.26
N ARG A 95 -1.01 -18.40 -11.42
CA ARG A 95 -2.44 -18.59 -11.66
C ARG A 95 -2.91 -19.93 -11.16
N ASN A 96 -4.10 -19.94 -10.52
CA ASN A 96 -4.77 -21.14 -10.07
C ASN A 96 -3.79 -22.09 -9.32
N TYR A 97 -3.21 -21.58 -8.24
CA TYR A 97 -2.16 -22.26 -7.49
C TYR A 97 -2.56 -23.70 -7.17
N ASP A 98 -1.67 -24.64 -7.45
CA ASP A 98 -1.94 -26.09 -7.39
C ASP A 98 -1.51 -26.78 -6.08
N GLY A 99 -1.00 -26.01 -5.12
CA GLY A 99 -0.52 -26.54 -3.83
C GLY A 99 0.92 -27.06 -3.85
N GLN A 100 1.66 -26.89 -4.96
CA GLN A 100 3.06 -27.29 -5.04
C GLN A 100 4.00 -26.19 -4.59
N ASP A 101 5.28 -26.51 -4.40
CA ASP A 101 6.32 -25.51 -4.15
C ASP A 101 6.42 -24.54 -5.33
N ILE A 102 6.57 -23.25 -5.04
CA ILE A 102 6.66 -22.20 -6.04
C ILE A 102 8.13 -21.88 -6.34
N VAL A 103 8.62 -22.27 -7.50
CA VAL A 103 9.96 -21.89 -7.95
C VAL A 103 9.95 -20.41 -8.32
N LEU A 104 10.76 -19.60 -7.62
CA LEU A 104 10.89 -18.18 -7.85
C LEU A 104 12.01 -17.88 -8.88
N ASP A 105 13.16 -18.51 -8.69
CA ASP A 105 14.29 -18.48 -9.64
C ASP A 105 14.92 -19.86 -9.72
N GLU A 106 14.81 -20.51 -10.87
CA GLU A 106 15.34 -21.86 -11.10
C GLU A 106 16.87 -21.87 -11.11
N ALA A 107 17.48 -20.85 -11.74
CA ALA A 107 18.94 -20.77 -11.87
C ALA A 107 19.62 -20.55 -10.51
N ALA A 108 19.01 -19.77 -9.63
CA ALA A 108 19.49 -19.50 -8.27
C ALA A 108 18.98 -20.53 -7.26
N GLY A 109 18.07 -21.43 -7.65
CA GLY A 109 17.46 -22.42 -6.75
C GLY A 109 16.57 -21.81 -5.68
N ILE A 110 15.98 -20.65 -5.95
CA ILE A 110 15.11 -19.97 -4.99
C ILE A 110 13.69 -20.51 -5.12
N VAL A 111 13.21 -21.08 -4.02
CA VAL A 111 11.91 -21.76 -3.98
C VAL A 111 11.16 -21.38 -2.70
N THR A 112 9.90 -21.02 -2.83
CA THR A 112 8.96 -20.94 -1.70
C THR A 112 8.31 -22.30 -1.51
N THR A 113 8.59 -22.96 -0.38
CA THR A 113 8.13 -24.33 -0.16
C THR A 113 6.94 -24.37 0.79
N THR A 114 5.98 -25.27 0.51
CA THR A 114 4.83 -25.54 1.39
C THR A 114 5.25 -26.11 2.74
N LYS A 115 6.42 -26.75 2.80
CA LYS A 115 7.00 -27.20 4.06
C LYS A 115 7.39 -26.05 4.99
N LYS A 116 7.93 -24.96 4.44
CA LYS A 116 8.34 -23.76 5.21
C LYS A 116 7.17 -22.81 5.45
N PHE A 117 6.26 -22.73 4.49
CA PHE A 117 5.08 -21.87 4.51
C PHE A 117 3.82 -22.70 4.27
N PRO A 118 3.36 -23.49 5.26
CA PRO A 118 2.22 -24.40 5.10
C PRO A 118 0.90 -23.69 4.81
N GLU A 119 0.77 -22.41 5.19
CA GLU A 119 -0.37 -21.54 4.89
C GLU A 119 -0.62 -21.35 3.40
N LEU A 120 0.37 -21.58 2.53
CA LEU A 120 0.17 -21.59 1.07
C LEU A 120 -0.89 -22.60 0.64
N LEU A 121 -1.04 -23.70 1.37
CA LEU A 121 -2.03 -24.72 1.04
C LEU A 121 -3.49 -24.26 1.23
N ASP A 122 -3.70 -23.20 2.01
CA ASP A 122 -5.02 -22.60 2.19
C ASP A 122 -5.46 -21.81 0.92
N HIS A 123 -4.51 -21.53 0.01
CA HIS A 123 -4.71 -20.74 -1.21
C HIS A 123 -4.74 -21.58 -2.49
N VAL A 124 -4.93 -22.90 -2.38
CA VAL A 124 -5.05 -23.77 -3.56
C VAL A 124 -6.28 -23.37 -4.39
N GLY A 125 -6.07 -23.16 -5.68
CA GLY A 125 -7.08 -22.67 -6.62
C GLY A 125 -7.15 -21.16 -6.74
N GLU A 126 -6.40 -20.42 -5.92
CA GLU A 126 -6.32 -18.95 -6.00
C GLU A 126 -5.13 -18.49 -6.86
N ASP A 127 -5.13 -17.23 -7.24
CA ASP A 127 -4.00 -16.58 -7.89
C ASP A 127 -3.08 -15.97 -6.82
N ILE A 128 -1.79 -16.28 -6.87
CA ILE A 128 -0.79 -15.77 -5.90
C ILE A 128 0.19 -14.85 -6.62
N ILE A 129 0.46 -13.67 -6.06
CA ILE A 129 1.47 -12.75 -6.57
C ILE A 129 2.77 -13.00 -5.82
N VAL A 130 3.84 -13.21 -6.57
CA VAL A 130 5.19 -13.48 -6.05
C VAL A 130 6.23 -12.62 -6.77
N THR A 131 7.44 -12.52 -6.21
CA THR A 131 8.62 -11.93 -6.90
C THR A 131 9.48 -13.03 -7.51
N ASN A 132 10.63 -12.64 -8.07
CA ASN A 132 11.71 -13.56 -8.46
C ASN A 132 12.53 -14.08 -7.26
N GLY A 133 12.23 -13.67 -6.04
CA GLY A 133 12.91 -14.11 -4.81
C GLY A 133 14.20 -13.35 -4.47
N HIS A 134 14.63 -12.40 -5.28
CA HIS A 134 15.80 -11.55 -5.00
C HIS A 134 15.43 -10.24 -4.29
N THR A 135 14.14 -9.91 -4.25
CA THR A 135 13.60 -8.73 -3.59
C THR A 135 12.40 -9.07 -2.73
N LEU A 136 12.05 -8.15 -1.81
CA LEU A 136 10.69 -8.14 -1.26
C LEU A 136 9.68 -7.88 -2.36
N LEU A 137 8.46 -8.40 -2.21
CA LEU A 137 7.31 -8.00 -3.04
C LEU A 137 6.82 -6.61 -2.64
N GLY A 138 6.87 -6.29 -1.37
CA GLY A 138 6.36 -5.05 -0.80
C GLY A 138 4.83 -5.05 -0.66
N ALA A 139 4.21 -6.23 -0.52
CA ALA A 139 2.77 -6.33 -0.24
C ALA A 139 2.43 -5.63 1.08
N ASP A 140 3.28 -5.75 2.06
CA ASP A 140 3.29 -4.92 3.26
C ASP A 140 4.06 -3.62 2.97
N ASN A 141 3.40 -2.46 2.85
CA ASN A 141 1.94 -2.34 2.97
C ASN A 141 1.31 -1.74 1.68
N LYS A 142 1.87 -2.02 0.50
CA LYS A 142 1.31 -1.53 -0.78
C LYS A 142 0.00 -2.21 -1.16
N ALA A 143 -0.29 -3.39 -0.59
CA ALA A 143 -1.61 -4.01 -0.71
C ALA A 143 -2.66 -3.17 0.01
N GLY A 144 -2.42 -2.76 1.26
CA GLY A 144 -3.30 -1.87 1.99
C GLY A 144 -3.51 -0.52 1.29
N ILE A 145 -2.45 0.05 0.68
CA ILE A 145 -2.60 1.26 -0.13
C ILE A 145 -3.55 1.00 -1.31
N ALA A 146 -3.37 -0.11 -2.05
CA ALA A 146 -4.21 -0.46 -3.19
C ALA A 146 -5.67 -0.69 -2.79
N GLU A 147 -5.90 -1.36 -1.67
CA GLU A 147 -7.24 -1.60 -1.11
C GLU A 147 -7.93 -0.28 -0.73
N ILE A 148 -7.22 0.62 -0.03
CA ILE A 148 -7.76 1.93 0.36
C ILE A 148 -8.11 2.76 -0.89
N VAL A 149 -7.20 2.89 -1.85
CA VAL A 149 -7.45 3.66 -3.08
C VAL A 149 -8.61 3.06 -3.88
N GLN A 150 -8.65 1.73 -4.02
CA GLN A 150 -9.74 1.07 -4.74
C GLN A 150 -11.08 1.21 -4.01
N ALA A 151 -11.10 1.19 -2.68
CA ALA A 151 -12.31 1.44 -1.89
C ALA A 151 -12.83 2.87 -2.11
N MET A 152 -11.93 3.88 -2.13
CA MET A 152 -12.32 5.27 -2.43
C MET A 152 -12.88 5.39 -3.85
N ALA A 153 -12.24 4.77 -4.84
CA ALA A 153 -12.71 4.75 -6.22
C ALA A 153 -14.11 4.10 -6.31
N TYR A 154 -14.29 2.96 -5.66
CA TYR A 154 -15.57 2.25 -5.64
C TYR A 154 -16.71 3.09 -5.05
N LEU A 155 -16.47 3.74 -3.90
CA LEU A 155 -17.47 4.61 -3.28
C LEU A 155 -17.82 5.82 -4.15
N LYS A 156 -16.84 6.36 -4.90
CA LYS A 156 -17.09 7.44 -5.89
C LYS A 156 -17.93 6.97 -7.08
N GLU A 157 -17.72 5.75 -7.53
CA GLU A 157 -18.49 5.15 -8.64
C GLU A 157 -19.90 4.71 -8.20
N HIS A 158 -20.11 4.52 -6.88
CA HIS A 158 -21.36 4.03 -6.28
C HIS A 158 -21.98 5.02 -5.29
N PRO A 159 -22.47 6.20 -5.75
CA PRO A 159 -23.00 7.24 -4.87
C PRO A 159 -24.29 6.83 -4.11
N GLU A 160 -24.91 5.71 -4.49
CA GLU A 160 -26.00 5.09 -3.75
C GLU A 160 -25.56 4.51 -2.40
N ILE A 161 -24.27 4.15 -2.25
CA ILE A 161 -23.69 3.71 -0.99
C ILE A 161 -23.44 4.95 -0.12
N LYS A 162 -24.27 5.13 0.91
CA LYS A 162 -24.15 6.30 1.79
C LYS A 162 -23.04 6.10 2.83
N HIS A 163 -22.19 7.12 2.94
CA HIS A 163 -21.06 7.12 3.88
C HIS A 163 -20.83 8.50 4.48
N GLY A 164 -20.24 8.53 5.68
CA GLY A 164 -19.70 9.74 6.29
C GLY A 164 -18.41 10.19 5.61
N ARG A 165 -17.79 11.21 6.18
CA ARG A 165 -16.45 11.66 5.76
C ARG A 165 -15.43 10.54 6.02
N ILE A 166 -14.58 10.24 5.02
CA ILE A 166 -13.50 9.28 5.14
C ILE A 166 -12.17 10.00 4.92
N ARG A 167 -11.24 9.81 5.85
CA ARG A 167 -9.87 10.32 5.75
C ARG A 167 -8.95 9.18 5.29
N VAL A 168 -8.02 9.49 4.43
CA VAL A 168 -6.94 8.56 4.08
C VAL A 168 -5.59 9.21 4.34
N ALA A 169 -4.62 8.43 4.81
CA ALA A 169 -3.25 8.90 4.91
C ALA A 169 -2.27 7.79 4.52
N PHE A 170 -1.27 8.17 3.72
CA PHE A 170 -0.15 7.32 3.37
C PHE A 170 1.13 7.94 3.90
N TYR A 171 1.99 7.13 4.52
CA TYR A 171 3.11 7.65 5.30
C TYR A 171 4.40 6.85 5.08
N PRO A 172 5.57 7.49 5.22
CA PRO A 172 6.86 6.82 5.18
C PRO A 172 7.30 6.32 6.56
N GLY A 173 8.28 5.42 6.60
CA GLY A 173 8.98 5.01 7.83
C GLY A 173 8.18 4.08 8.73
N GLY A 174 7.16 3.39 8.21
CA GLY A 174 6.38 2.40 8.95
C GLY A 174 7.25 1.24 9.43
N GLU A 175 8.05 0.66 8.55
CA GLU A 175 8.91 -0.49 8.80
C GLU A 175 10.03 -0.25 9.82
N ILE A 176 10.45 0.99 9.98
CA ILE A 176 11.50 1.37 10.93
C ILE A 176 10.94 2.02 12.21
N GLY A 177 9.63 1.94 12.43
CA GLY A 177 8.98 2.46 13.63
C GLY A 177 8.87 3.99 13.71
N LEU A 178 9.12 4.72 12.63
CA LEU A 178 9.07 6.18 12.59
C LEU A 178 7.75 6.73 11.99
N GLY A 179 6.84 5.86 11.57
CA GLY A 179 5.61 6.25 10.89
C GLY A 179 4.70 7.21 11.66
N ALA A 180 4.67 7.10 12.98
CA ALA A 180 3.89 8.01 13.83
C ALA A 180 4.62 9.31 14.21
N HIS A 181 5.94 9.40 13.94
CA HIS A 181 6.80 10.43 14.55
C HIS A 181 6.42 11.87 14.17
N LYS A 182 6.01 12.08 12.92
CA LYS A 182 5.59 13.38 12.39
C LYS A 182 4.18 13.36 11.81
N PHE A 183 3.40 12.33 12.14
CA PHE A 183 2.03 12.22 11.69
C PHE A 183 1.18 13.32 12.34
N ASP A 184 0.54 14.13 11.52
CA ASP A 184 -0.32 15.23 11.97
C ASP A 184 -1.74 14.70 12.29
N VAL A 185 -1.93 14.28 13.54
CA VAL A 185 -3.21 13.72 14.02
C VAL A 185 -4.33 14.75 13.94
N GLU A 186 -4.05 16.03 14.22
CA GLU A 186 -5.05 17.10 14.16
C GLU A 186 -5.52 17.34 12.72
N ARG A 187 -4.58 17.39 11.76
CA ARG A 187 -4.89 17.46 10.33
C ARG A 187 -5.66 16.23 9.87
N PHE A 188 -5.26 15.04 10.32
CA PHE A 188 -5.95 13.81 9.95
C PHE A 188 -7.40 13.81 10.43
N GLY A 189 -7.67 14.25 11.65
CA GLY A 189 -8.97 14.70 12.12
C GLY A 189 -10.12 13.70 11.94
N CYS A 190 -9.91 12.43 12.33
CA CYS A 190 -10.93 11.39 12.36
C CYS A 190 -11.19 10.92 13.80
N GLU A 191 -12.31 10.28 14.04
CA GLU A 191 -12.66 9.72 15.36
C GLU A 191 -11.98 8.36 15.58
N TRP A 192 -11.89 7.55 14.53
CA TRP A 192 -11.19 6.25 14.52
C TRP A 192 -10.40 6.09 13.23
N ALA A 193 -9.26 5.38 13.31
CA ALA A 193 -8.45 5.02 12.15
C ALA A 193 -8.02 3.55 12.22
N TYR A 194 -7.88 2.95 11.04
CA TYR A 194 -7.48 1.57 10.81
C TYR A 194 -6.26 1.53 9.89
#